data_081f500567819f883081f799e6d45d97
#
_entry.id   081f500567819f883081f799e6d45d97
#
_cell.length_a   1.000
_cell.length_b   1.000
_cell.length_c   1.000
_cell.angle_alpha   90.00
_cell.angle_beta   90.00
_cell.angle_gamma   90.00
#
_symmetry.space_group_name_H-M   'P 1'
#
loop_
_entity.id
_entity.type
_entity.pdbx_description
1 polymer ?
#
loop_
_entity_poly.entity_id
_entity_poly.type
_entity_poly.pdbx_seq_one_letter_code
_entity_poly.pdbx_strand_id
1 'polypeptide(L)'
;NKGLTDADLINGVHKAMENGYRKVKLYFMIGLPGEEDTDVLGIANTCQMLQEKCKDLGHLHLNITISNFTPKPHTPFQWHSVSQAEFIRRQKLLKKAFIPLKGIKVNYTDVRLSAMEDFIGRGDRRLGPVIESAWQKGAGMDAWFESLDRAYQAWNQAIAQAGLKGNYRKIELGNSSSL
;
A
#
# COMPACT_ATOMS: atom_id res chain seq x y z
N ASN A 1 -15.55 2.85 6.67
CA ASN A 1 -16.36 3.71 5.81
C ASN A 1 -16.30 5.14 6.34
N LYS A 2 -15.82 6.11 5.52
CA LYS A 2 -15.73 7.53 5.88
C LYS A 2 -16.89 8.35 5.30
N GLY A 3 -17.82 7.70 4.59
CA GLY A 3 -18.98 8.35 3.99
C GLY A 3 -18.66 9.32 2.85
N LEU A 4 -17.44 9.27 2.29
CA LEU A 4 -17.05 10.09 1.14
C LEU A 4 -17.57 9.47 -0.15
N THR A 5 -18.14 10.29 -1.00
CA THR A 5 -18.63 9.94 -2.33
C THR A 5 -17.71 10.51 -3.42
N ASP A 6 -17.87 10.02 -4.65
CA ASP A 6 -17.18 10.61 -5.82
C ASP A 6 -17.53 12.09 -6.00
N ALA A 7 -18.77 12.46 -5.69
CA ALA A 7 -19.21 13.85 -5.76
C ALA A 7 -18.46 14.73 -4.74
N ASP A 8 -18.26 14.25 -3.52
CA ASP A 8 -17.49 14.98 -2.49
C ASP A 8 -16.04 15.18 -2.94
N LEU A 9 -15.43 14.14 -3.52
CA LEU A 9 -14.07 14.19 -4.03
C LEU A 9 -13.95 15.19 -5.19
N ILE A 10 -14.85 15.12 -6.17
CA ILE A 10 -14.89 16.05 -7.31
C ILE A 10 -15.05 17.48 -6.82
N ASN A 11 -16.03 17.73 -5.97
CA ASN A 11 -16.32 19.06 -5.43
C ASN A 11 -15.12 19.62 -4.64
N GLY A 12 -14.47 18.78 -3.84
CA GLY A 12 -13.27 19.17 -3.07
C GLY A 12 -12.12 19.58 -3.98
N VAL A 13 -11.84 18.80 -5.02
CA VAL A 13 -10.77 19.09 -5.98
C VAL A 13 -11.12 20.33 -6.83
N HIS A 14 -12.35 20.44 -7.30
CA HIS A 14 -12.83 21.58 -8.07
C HIS A 14 -12.67 22.87 -7.27
N LYS A 15 -13.13 22.88 -6.02
CA LYS A 15 -13.01 24.04 -5.13
C LYS A 15 -11.55 24.42 -4.85
N ALA A 16 -10.66 23.44 -4.71
CA ALA A 16 -9.23 23.69 -4.59
C ALA A 16 -8.67 24.39 -5.85
N MET A 17 -9.07 23.92 -7.04
CA MET A 17 -8.63 24.52 -8.29
C MET A 17 -9.18 25.94 -8.52
N GLU A 18 -10.42 26.22 -8.14
CA GLU A 18 -11.00 27.57 -8.14
C GLU A 18 -10.17 28.53 -7.27
N ASN A 19 -9.60 28.03 -6.17
CA ASN A 19 -8.73 28.80 -5.29
C ASN A 19 -7.25 28.81 -5.72
N GLY A 20 -6.94 28.40 -6.96
CA GLY A 20 -5.61 28.51 -7.54
C GLY A 20 -4.70 27.30 -7.35
N TYR A 21 -5.12 26.26 -6.62
CA TYR A 21 -4.34 25.04 -6.48
C TYR A 21 -4.34 24.26 -7.79
N ARG A 22 -3.17 23.80 -8.23
CA ARG A 22 -3.00 23.02 -9.48
C ARG A 22 -2.41 21.63 -9.21
N LYS A 23 -2.04 21.33 -7.98
CA LYS A 23 -1.50 20.03 -7.57
C LYS A 23 -2.32 19.49 -6.42
N VAL A 24 -2.83 18.27 -6.59
CA VAL A 24 -3.58 17.56 -5.55
C VAL A 24 -2.89 16.23 -5.27
N LYS A 25 -2.80 15.88 -3.99
CA LYS A 25 -2.24 14.61 -3.55
C LYS A 25 -3.36 13.68 -3.09
N LEU A 26 -3.41 12.49 -3.68
CA LEU A 26 -4.39 11.46 -3.35
C LEU A 26 -3.68 10.22 -2.84
N TYR A 27 -4.32 9.54 -1.90
CA TYR A 27 -3.84 8.30 -1.30
C TYR A 27 -4.86 7.21 -1.56
N PHE A 28 -4.39 6.11 -2.13
CA PHE A 28 -5.19 4.91 -2.34
C PHE A 28 -4.51 3.72 -1.70
N MET A 29 -5.28 2.68 -1.47
CA MET A 29 -4.82 1.42 -0.93
C MET A 29 -5.28 0.29 -1.83
N ILE A 30 -4.42 -0.72 -2.00
CA ILE A 30 -4.71 -1.95 -2.75
C ILE A 30 -4.45 -3.17 -1.88
N GLY A 31 -5.08 -4.29 -2.22
CA GLY A 31 -4.91 -5.55 -1.52
C GLY A 31 -5.88 -5.76 -0.36
N LEU A 32 -6.97 -5.02 -0.32
CA LEU A 32 -8.04 -5.23 0.65
C LEU A 32 -8.70 -6.60 0.45
N PRO A 33 -9.16 -7.25 1.53
CA PRO A 33 -9.96 -8.48 1.44
C PRO A 33 -11.21 -8.26 0.58
N GLY A 34 -11.41 -9.13 -0.40
CA GLY A 34 -12.53 -9.05 -1.33
C GLY A 34 -12.37 -8.06 -2.48
N GLU A 35 -11.23 -7.35 -2.55
CA GLU A 35 -10.93 -6.43 -3.66
C GLU A 35 -10.70 -7.19 -4.97
N GLU A 36 -11.36 -6.76 -6.03
CA GLU A 36 -11.22 -7.28 -7.39
C GLU A 36 -10.35 -6.39 -8.28
N ASP A 37 -9.97 -6.88 -9.46
CA ASP A 37 -9.16 -6.09 -10.42
C ASP A 37 -9.91 -4.85 -10.92
N THR A 38 -11.23 -4.91 -10.96
CA THR A 38 -12.12 -3.78 -11.31
C THR A 38 -12.00 -2.65 -10.29
N ASP A 39 -11.89 -2.97 -8.99
CA ASP A 39 -11.71 -1.99 -7.93
C ASP A 39 -10.34 -1.33 -8.03
N VAL A 40 -9.31 -2.14 -8.29
CA VAL A 40 -7.95 -1.65 -8.50
C VAL A 40 -7.88 -0.69 -9.69
N LEU A 41 -8.49 -1.05 -10.83
CA LEU A 41 -8.57 -0.18 -12.02
C LEU A 41 -9.41 1.07 -11.77
N GLY A 42 -10.39 1.00 -10.87
CA GLY A 42 -11.19 2.14 -10.42
C GLY A 42 -10.34 3.31 -9.93
N ILE A 43 -9.15 3.06 -9.39
CA ILE A 43 -8.20 4.11 -8.98
C ILE A 43 -7.77 4.97 -10.17
N ALA A 44 -7.40 4.36 -11.28
CA ALA A 44 -7.02 5.09 -12.50
C ALA A 44 -8.21 5.83 -13.11
N ASN A 45 -9.38 5.19 -13.13
CA ASN A 45 -10.62 5.79 -13.61
C ASN A 45 -11.01 7.03 -12.79
N THR A 46 -10.89 6.97 -11.46
CA THR A 46 -11.13 8.11 -10.57
C THR A 46 -10.19 9.28 -10.89
N CYS A 47 -8.90 8.99 -11.11
CA CYS A 47 -7.93 10.03 -11.47
C CYS A 47 -8.26 10.68 -12.82
N GLN A 48 -8.62 9.89 -13.83
CA GLN A 48 -9.05 10.38 -15.12
C GLN A 48 -10.31 11.23 -15.00
N MET A 49 -11.31 10.76 -14.29
CA MET A 49 -12.56 11.47 -14.05
C MET A 49 -12.33 12.84 -13.39
N LEU A 50 -11.44 12.91 -12.39
CA LEU A 50 -11.09 14.18 -11.75
C LEU A 50 -10.48 15.17 -12.74
N GLN A 51 -9.55 14.71 -13.59
CA GLN A 51 -8.95 15.58 -14.60
C GLN A 51 -9.98 16.07 -15.64
N GLU A 52 -10.91 15.20 -16.06
CA GLU A 52 -11.97 15.54 -17.00
C GLU A 52 -12.97 16.54 -16.41
N LYS A 53 -13.39 16.33 -15.17
CA LYS A 53 -14.36 17.21 -14.48
C LYS A 53 -13.79 18.58 -14.13
N CYS A 54 -12.48 18.69 -13.99
CA CYS A 54 -11.80 19.94 -13.62
C CYS A 54 -11.10 20.62 -14.79
N LYS A 55 -11.20 20.10 -16.02
CA LYS A 55 -10.48 20.60 -17.20
C LYS A 55 -10.73 22.09 -17.51
N ASP A 56 -11.93 22.58 -17.23
CA ASP A 56 -12.33 23.98 -17.51
C ASP A 56 -11.61 24.97 -16.60
N LEU A 57 -11.07 24.51 -15.46
CA LEU A 57 -10.28 25.31 -14.53
C LEU A 57 -8.76 25.25 -14.82
N GLY A 58 -8.36 24.50 -15.84
CA GLY A 58 -6.96 24.32 -16.25
C GLY A 58 -6.39 22.94 -15.97
N HIS A 59 -5.07 22.80 -16.09
CA HIS A 59 -4.41 21.51 -15.88
C HIS A 59 -4.33 21.13 -14.41
N LEU A 60 -4.91 19.98 -14.07
CA LEU A 60 -4.81 19.33 -12.76
C LEU A 60 -3.66 18.32 -12.76
N HIS A 61 -2.67 18.55 -11.89
CA HIS A 61 -1.59 17.61 -11.62
C HIS A 61 -1.92 16.76 -10.40
N LEU A 62 -1.93 15.44 -10.56
CA LEU A 62 -2.20 14.50 -9.48
C LEU A 62 -0.92 13.81 -9.02
N ASN A 63 -0.66 13.87 -7.72
CA ASN A 63 0.35 13.07 -7.06
C ASN A 63 -0.35 11.93 -6.30
N ILE A 64 -0.20 10.72 -6.80
CA ILE A 64 -0.87 9.54 -6.24
C ILE A 64 0.12 8.76 -5.40
N THR A 65 -0.31 8.32 -4.23
CA THR A 65 0.41 7.33 -3.43
C THR A 65 -0.47 6.08 -3.31
N ILE A 66 0.06 4.95 -3.77
CA ILE A 66 -0.58 3.64 -3.67
C ILE A 66 0.10 2.87 -2.55
N SER A 67 -0.62 2.64 -1.45
CA SER A 67 -0.18 1.79 -0.35
C SER A 67 -0.73 0.38 -0.49
N ASN A 68 0.00 -0.60 0.03
CA ASN A 68 -0.48 -1.97 0.15
C ASN A 68 -1.23 -2.13 1.48
N PHE A 69 -2.32 -2.86 1.48
CA PHE A 69 -3.07 -3.16 2.70
C PHE A 69 -2.21 -3.99 3.65
N THR A 70 -2.01 -3.50 4.85
CA THR A 70 -1.31 -4.21 5.93
C THR A 70 -2.26 -4.38 7.11
N PRO A 71 -2.70 -5.61 7.43
CA PRO A 71 -3.59 -5.88 8.55
C PRO A 71 -3.00 -5.39 9.87
N LYS A 72 -3.85 -4.86 10.72
CA LYS A 72 -3.46 -4.38 12.05
C LYS A 72 -4.16 -5.18 13.14
N PRO A 73 -3.50 -5.41 14.29
CA PRO A 73 -4.15 -6.02 15.46
C PRO A 73 -5.40 -5.25 15.87
N HIS A 74 -6.33 -5.96 16.48
CA HIS A 74 -7.60 -5.41 16.97
C HIS A 74 -8.49 -4.79 15.90
N THR A 75 -8.31 -5.18 14.63
CA THR A 75 -9.18 -4.80 13.51
C THR A 75 -9.88 -6.04 12.95
N PRO A 76 -11.01 -5.88 12.22
CA PRO A 76 -11.73 -7.03 11.63
C PRO A 76 -10.86 -7.92 10.74
N PHE A 77 -9.86 -7.34 10.06
CA PHE A 77 -8.99 -8.08 9.15
C PHE A 77 -7.64 -8.48 9.76
N GLN A 78 -7.49 -8.45 11.09
CA GLN A 78 -6.23 -8.72 11.77
C GLN A 78 -5.58 -10.07 11.41
N TRP A 79 -6.37 -11.06 11.04
CA TRP A 79 -5.90 -12.40 10.67
C TRP A 79 -5.76 -12.62 9.18
N HIS A 80 -6.12 -11.61 8.38
CA HIS A 80 -6.06 -11.74 6.93
C HIS A 80 -4.62 -11.91 6.45
N SER A 81 -4.43 -12.83 5.50
CA SER A 81 -3.13 -13.04 4.86
C SER A 81 -2.90 -11.99 3.79
N VAL A 82 -1.67 -11.48 3.67
CA VAL A 82 -1.24 -10.62 2.57
C VAL A 82 -0.21 -11.34 1.73
N SER A 83 -0.24 -11.08 0.43
CA SER A 83 0.65 -11.70 -0.55
C SER A 83 1.46 -10.64 -1.28
N GLN A 84 2.79 -10.70 -1.15
CA GLN A 84 3.68 -9.84 -1.92
C GLN A 84 3.49 -10.02 -3.44
N ALA A 85 3.29 -11.26 -3.88
CA ALA A 85 3.07 -11.57 -5.29
C ALA A 85 1.79 -10.89 -5.83
N GLU A 86 0.72 -10.88 -5.03
CA GLU A 86 -0.53 -10.23 -5.38
C GLU A 86 -0.39 -8.70 -5.40
N PHE A 87 0.32 -8.11 -4.45
CA PHE A 87 0.63 -6.68 -4.49
C PHE A 87 1.41 -6.30 -5.75
N ILE A 88 2.44 -7.08 -6.10
CA ILE A 88 3.22 -6.86 -7.32
C ILE A 88 2.32 -6.96 -8.57
N ARG A 89 1.41 -7.94 -8.61
CA ARG A 89 0.47 -8.12 -9.72
C ARG A 89 -0.44 -6.92 -9.88
N ARG A 90 -1.05 -6.46 -8.78
CA ARG A 90 -1.95 -5.29 -8.76
C ARG A 90 -1.23 -3.99 -9.07
N GLN A 91 -0.03 -3.79 -8.55
CA GLN A 91 0.80 -2.64 -8.91
C GLN A 91 1.15 -2.63 -10.40
N LYS A 92 1.44 -3.82 -11.01
CA LYS A 92 1.66 -3.93 -12.46
C LYS A 92 0.41 -3.58 -13.26
N LEU A 93 -0.77 -4.01 -12.79
CA LEU A 93 -2.06 -3.68 -13.40
C LEU A 93 -2.27 -2.16 -13.41
N LEU A 94 -2.09 -1.51 -12.27
CA LEU A 94 -2.19 -0.06 -12.15
C LEU A 94 -1.17 0.70 -13.00
N LYS A 95 0.10 0.25 -13.01
CA LYS A 95 1.13 0.86 -13.85
C LYS A 95 0.70 0.90 -15.31
N LYS A 96 0.11 -0.18 -15.82
CA LYS A 96 -0.42 -0.22 -17.19
C LYS A 96 -1.59 0.75 -17.40
N ALA A 97 -2.51 0.82 -16.42
CA ALA A 97 -3.67 1.71 -16.50
C ALA A 97 -3.28 3.20 -16.47
N PHE A 98 -2.19 3.55 -15.78
CA PHE A 98 -1.71 4.92 -15.72
C PHE A 98 -0.87 5.37 -16.93
N ILE A 99 -0.37 4.46 -17.78
CA ILE A 99 0.46 4.82 -18.95
C ILE A 99 -0.19 5.90 -19.84
N PRO A 100 -1.47 5.80 -20.22
CA PRO A 100 -2.10 6.80 -21.11
C PRO A 100 -2.43 8.12 -20.43
N LEU A 101 -2.40 8.19 -19.08
CA LEU A 101 -2.84 9.35 -18.32
C LEU A 101 -1.68 10.33 -18.11
N LYS A 102 -1.85 11.58 -18.58
CA LYS A 102 -0.85 12.64 -18.45
C LYS A 102 -1.08 13.46 -17.18
N GLY A 103 -0.02 14.09 -16.66
CA GLY A 103 -0.14 14.96 -15.48
C GLY A 103 -0.34 14.20 -14.16
N ILE A 104 -0.11 12.88 -14.15
CA ILE A 104 -0.24 12.04 -12.96
C ILE A 104 1.14 11.45 -12.61
N LYS A 105 1.58 11.72 -11.38
CA LYS A 105 2.75 11.07 -10.78
C LYS A 105 2.27 10.03 -9.78
N VAL A 106 2.68 8.77 -9.94
CA VAL A 106 2.27 7.68 -9.06
C VAL A 106 3.48 7.13 -8.30
N ASN A 107 3.36 7.08 -6.98
CA ASN A 107 4.32 6.46 -6.08
C ASN A 107 3.69 5.18 -5.52
N TYR A 108 4.44 4.09 -5.53
CA TYR A 108 4.00 2.80 -4.99
C TYR A 108 4.83 2.48 -3.75
N THR A 109 4.15 2.04 -2.69
CA THR A 109 4.85 1.48 -1.53
C THR A 109 5.55 0.17 -1.93
N ASP A 110 6.82 0.05 -1.61
CA ASP A 110 7.58 -1.18 -1.86
C ASP A 110 6.95 -2.35 -1.07
N VAL A 111 6.75 -3.47 -1.75
CA VAL A 111 6.10 -4.64 -1.15
C VAL A 111 6.89 -5.25 -0.01
N ARG A 112 8.21 -5.05 0.02
CA ARG A 112 9.10 -5.51 1.09
C ARG A 112 8.87 -4.71 2.37
N LEU A 113 8.65 -3.40 2.27
CA LEU A 113 8.25 -2.57 3.41
C LEU A 113 6.93 -3.05 4.00
N SER A 114 5.94 -3.32 3.14
CA SER A 114 4.65 -3.85 3.59
C SER A 114 4.77 -5.22 4.27
N ALA A 115 5.66 -6.08 3.78
CA ALA A 115 5.92 -7.38 4.39
C ALA A 115 6.57 -7.25 5.78
N MET A 116 7.53 -6.35 5.94
CA MET A 116 8.17 -6.08 7.23
C MET A 116 7.17 -5.45 8.22
N GLU A 117 6.38 -4.50 7.76
CA GLU A 117 5.32 -3.87 8.55
C GLU A 117 4.27 -4.89 9.02
N ASP A 118 3.85 -5.79 8.14
CA ASP A 118 2.91 -6.86 8.46
C ASP A 118 3.49 -7.83 9.50
N PHE A 119 4.74 -8.24 9.33
CA PHE A 119 5.42 -9.13 10.27
C PHE A 119 5.53 -8.50 11.67
N ILE A 120 6.00 -7.26 11.76
CA ILE A 120 6.16 -6.55 13.03
C ILE A 120 4.80 -6.23 13.64
N GLY A 121 3.88 -5.70 12.86
CA GLY A 121 2.60 -5.19 13.34
C GLY A 121 1.70 -6.25 13.96
N ARG A 122 1.84 -7.52 13.55
CA ARG A 122 1.08 -8.67 14.09
C ARG A 122 1.92 -9.57 14.99
N GLY A 123 3.12 -9.14 15.30
CA GLY A 123 4.05 -9.89 16.14
C GLY A 123 3.67 -9.91 17.61
N ASP A 124 4.49 -10.61 18.38
CA ASP A 124 4.41 -10.68 19.84
C ASP A 124 5.79 -10.53 20.47
N ARG A 125 5.92 -10.83 21.75
CA ARG A 125 7.18 -10.67 22.52
C ARG A 125 8.37 -11.40 21.92
N ARG A 126 8.16 -12.46 21.11
CA ARG A 126 9.23 -13.18 20.39
C ARG A 126 9.95 -12.30 19.38
N LEU A 127 9.34 -11.19 18.98
CA LEU A 127 9.96 -10.23 18.07
C LEU A 127 11.04 -9.36 18.72
N GLY A 128 11.08 -9.22 20.05
CA GLY A 128 12.11 -8.42 20.72
C GLY A 128 13.52 -8.80 20.27
N PRO A 129 13.96 -10.05 20.46
CA PRO A 129 15.28 -10.52 19.98
C PRO A 129 15.45 -10.43 18.46
N VAL A 130 14.36 -10.56 17.67
CA VAL A 130 14.43 -10.43 16.21
C VAL A 130 14.72 -8.98 15.80
N ILE A 131 14.06 -8.02 16.43
CA ILE A 131 14.27 -6.59 16.19
C ILE A 131 15.72 -6.20 16.52
N GLU A 132 16.21 -6.63 17.70
CA GLU A 132 17.59 -6.39 18.11
C GLU A 132 18.59 -7.00 17.13
N SER A 133 18.39 -8.26 16.74
CA SER A 133 19.25 -8.94 15.76
C SER A 133 19.21 -8.26 14.38
N ALA A 134 18.05 -7.83 13.92
CA ALA A 134 17.93 -7.10 12.65
C ALA A 134 18.71 -5.78 12.69
N TRP A 135 18.57 -5.03 13.79
CA TRP A 135 19.31 -3.79 14.00
C TRP A 135 20.83 -4.03 14.01
N GLN A 136 21.32 -5.02 14.76
CA GLN A 136 22.74 -5.38 14.79
C GLN A 136 23.29 -5.76 13.42
N LYS A 137 22.45 -6.31 12.52
CA LYS A 137 22.77 -6.63 11.13
C LYS A 137 22.65 -5.46 10.16
N GLY A 138 22.30 -4.29 10.68
CA GLY A 138 22.24 -3.04 9.91
C GLY A 138 20.86 -2.64 9.40
N ALA A 139 19.78 -3.21 9.94
CA ALA A 139 18.46 -2.63 9.76
C ALA A 139 18.40 -1.28 10.50
N GLY A 140 17.81 -0.27 9.86
CA GLY A 140 17.66 1.09 10.34
C GLY A 140 17.39 2.00 9.18
N MET A 141 16.54 2.99 9.36
CA MET A 141 16.06 3.84 8.26
C MET A 141 15.43 3.02 7.12
N ASP A 142 14.71 1.97 7.47
CA ASP A 142 14.26 0.89 6.56
C ASP A 142 13.35 1.39 5.43
N ALA A 143 12.64 2.49 5.66
CA ALA A 143 11.79 3.13 4.65
C ALA A 143 12.57 3.99 3.64
N TRP A 144 13.86 4.22 3.85
CA TRP A 144 14.68 4.98 2.94
C TRP A 144 15.16 4.09 1.79
N PHE A 145 15.03 4.61 0.58
CA PHE A 145 15.32 3.84 -0.64
C PHE A 145 16.74 3.24 -0.62
N GLU A 146 17.72 4.02 -0.16
CA GLU A 146 19.14 3.62 -0.11
C GLU A 146 19.42 2.53 0.93
N SER A 147 18.56 2.40 1.94
CA SER A 147 18.73 1.45 3.05
C SER A 147 17.87 0.20 2.91
N LEU A 148 16.85 0.21 2.05
CA LEU A 148 15.82 -0.82 1.98
C LEU A 148 16.38 -2.22 1.71
N ASP A 149 17.29 -2.37 0.76
CA ASP A 149 17.86 -3.67 0.40
C ASP A 149 18.61 -4.30 1.59
N ARG A 150 19.46 -3.51 2.24
CA ARG A 150 20.20 -3.93 3.43
C ARG A 150 19.27 -4.26 4.59
N ALA A 151 18.31 -3.41 4.85
CA ALA A 151 17.34 -3.61 5.91
C ALA A 151 16.52 -4.89 5.69
N TYR A 152 16.02 -5.09 4.50
CA TYR A 152 15.24 -6.28 4.16
C TYR A 152 16.05 -7.57 4.32
N GLN A 153 17.32 -7.58 3.93
CA GLN A 153 18.22 -8.72 4.15
C GLN A 153 18.47 -8.96 5.65
N ALA A 154 18.74 -7.90 6.42
CA ALA A 154 18.95 -7.99 7.86
C ALA A 154 17.74 -8.57 8.59
N TRP A 155 16.52 -8.12 8.23
CA TRP A 155 15.29 -8.67 8.76
C TRP A 155 15.09 -10.14 8.42
N ASN A 156 15.28 -10.55 7.17
CA ASN A 156 15.14 -11.96 6.77
C ASN A 156 16.12 -12.88 7.53
N GLN A 157 17.37 -12.43 7.71
CA GLN A 157 18.36 -13.19 8.47
C GLN A 157 17.97 -13.29 9.95
N ALA A 158 17.50 -12.20 10.57
CA ALA A 158 17.09 -12.21 11.97
C ALA A 158 15.86 -13.09 12.21
N ILE A 159 14.89 -13.06 11.31
CA ILE A 159 13.70 -13.91 11.35
C ILE A 159 14.08 -15.39 11.24
N ALA A 160 14.96 -15.73 10.29
CA ALA A 160 15.44 -17.11 10.10
C ALA A 160 16.21 -17.62 11.31
N GLN A 161 17.10 -16.81 11.90
CA GLN A 161 17.86 -17.16 13.10
C GLN A 161 16.96 -17.41 14.32
N ALA A 162 15.84 -16.69 14.42
CA ALA A 162 14.86 -16.91 15.48
C ALA A 162 13.97 -18.14 15.25
N GLY A 163 14.17 -18.90 14.17
CA GLY A 163 13.33 -20.05 13.82
C GLY A 163 11.89 -19.65 13.45
N LEU A 164 11.65 -18.37 13.13
CA LEU A 164 10.35 -17.86 12.74
C LEU A 164 10.21 -17.84 11.22
N LYS A 165 8.96 -17.82 10.77
CA LYS A 165 8.63 -17.62 9.35
C LYS A 165 7.92 -16.28 9.18
N GLY A 166 8.13 -15.61 8.05
CA GLY A 166 7.49 -14.33 7.76
C GLY A 166 5.96 -14.35 7.78
N ASN A 167 5.35 -15.54 7.68
CA ASN A 167 3.91 -15.73 7.70
C ASN A 167 3.37 -16.32 9.03
N TYR A 168 4.19 -16.42 10.07
CA TYR A 168 3.67 -16.88 11.35
C TYR A 168 2.51 -15.98 11.80
N ARG A 169 1.47 -16.56 12.43
CA ARG A 169 0.23 -15.86 12.80
C ARG A 169 -0.63 -15.30 11.63
N LYS A 170 -0.43 -15.82 10.42
CA LYS A 170 -1.29 -15.50 9.27
C LYS A 170 -2.19 -16.69 8.95
N ILE A 171 -3.43 -16.41 8.60
CA ILE A 171 -4.30 -17.41 7.97
C ILE A 171 -3.89 -17.48 6.50
N GLU A 172 -3.45 -18.63 6.02
CA GLU A 172 -3.18 -18.82 4.59
C GLU A 172 -4.51 -18.82 3.84
N LEU A 173 -4.63 -17.96 2.84
CA LEU A 173 -5.74 -17.97 1.90
C LEU A 173 -5.65 -19.28 1.09
N GLY A 174 -6.47 -20.26 1.39
CA GLY A 174 -6.51 -21.52 0.65
C GLY A 174 -6.91 -22.76 1.46
N ASN A 175 -6.87 -22.73 2.76
CA ASN A 175 -7.36 -23.82 3.60
C ASN A 175 -8.69 -23.48 4.30
N SER A 176 -9.72 -23.15 3.51
CA SER A 176 -11.10 -23.07 4.01
C SER A 176 -11.81 -24.43 3.97
N SER A 177 -11.11 -25.50 4.29
CA SER A 177 -11.68 -26.84 4.45
C SER A 177 -11.26 -27.46 5.78
N SER A 178 -11.52 -26.76 6.88
CA SER A 178 -11.68 -27.36 8.21
C SER A 178 -11.95 -26.25 9.26
N LEU A 179 -13.17 -25.87 9.36
CA LEU A 179 -13.86 -25.47 10.60
C LEU A 179 -15.25 -26.12 10.57
#